data_1f59931ce450af1d7686758e22346ef3
#
_entry.id   1f59931ce450af1d7686758e22346ef3
#
_cell.length_a   1.000
_cell.length_b   1.000
_cell.length_c   1.000
_cell.angle_alpha   90.00
_cell.angle_beta   90.00
_cell.angle_gamma   90.00
#
_symmetry.space_group_name_H-M   'P 1'
#
loop_
_entity.id
_entity.type
_entity.pdbx_description
1 polymer ?
#
loop_
_entity_poly.entity_id
_entity_poly.type
_entity_poly.pdbx_seq_one_letter_code
_entity_poly.pdbx_strand_id
1 'polypeptide(L)'
;MKIAAKLAVSAIALVISACATMPAGPPPLAAADYTAILADPARQSKLEGFTAADQTDDAARKPAEVLAFAALGPGDTVLEMEGGRGWFSYIISKAIGPTGKLIVQYPAEFAYGDAAYKTRVDAGQLPNATITKSHFDQLAAADGSVDKVLWILGPHEVWFVPKDTQGLGDPAKTFADIARVLKPGGEFIAMDHSAVVGTPAKTSAQTLHRIDPQHVLDAARAAGLVYVEKSDILANPDDDRAKSPFSPDLRRHTDQFLFRFSKPG
;
A
#
# COMPACT_ATOMS: atom_id res chain seq x y z
N MET A 1 -29.22 35.38 -70.73
CA MET A 1 -29.49 34.97 -69.35
C MET A 1 -28.19 34.37 -68.76
N LYS A 2 -27.49 35.12 -67.90
CA LYS A 2 -26.25 34.67 -67.26
C LYS A 2 -26.58 34.31 -65.82
N ILE A 3 -26.42 33.02 -65.46
CA ILE A 3 -26.65 32.51 -64.10
C ILE A 3 -25.31 32.60 -63.40
N ALA A 4 -25.24 33.42 -62.36
CA ALA A 4 -24.05 33.55 -61.49
C ALA A 4 -24.19 32.51 -60.34
N ALA A 5 -23.26 31.55 -60.26
CA ALA A 5 -23.13 30.63 -59.14
C ALA A 5 -22.38 31.31 -58.01
N LYS A 6 -23.01 31.40 -56.83
CA LYS A 6 -22.34 31.85 -55.59
C LYS A 6 -21.68 30.64 -54.92
N LEU A 7 -20.35 30.63 -54.84
CA LEU A 7 -19.65 29.69 -53.97
C LEU A 7 -19.74 30.21 -52.51
N ALA A 8 -20.29 29.34 -51.63
CA ALA A 8 -20.21 29.55 -50.20
C ALA A 8 -18.96 28.89 -49.68
N VAL A 9 -18.03 29.66 -49.09
CA VAL A 9 -16.84 29.20 -48.38
C VAL A 9 -17.23 28.98 -46.92
N SER A 10 -17.36 27.73 -46.50
CA SER A 10 -17.53 27.39 -45.09
C SER A 10 -16.20 27.42 -44.39
N ALA A 11 -16.00 28.36 -43.44
CA ALA A 11 -14.87 28.38 -42.54
C ALA A 11 -15.04 27.34 -41.45
N ILE A 12 -14.19 26.33 -41.46
CA ILE A 12 -14.11 25.33 -40.34
C ILE A 12 -13.25 25.99 -39.26
N ALA A 13 -13.88 26.35 -38.13
CA ALA A 13 -13.17 26.78 -36.94
C ALA A 13 -12.54 25.59 -36.26
N LEU A 14 -11.22 25.49 -36.25
CA LEU A 14 -10.46 24.49 -35.52
C LEU A 14 -10.46 24.87 -34.03
N VAL A 15 -11.27 24.20 -33.21
CA VAL A 15 -11.21 24.37 -31.76
C VAL A 15 -10.00 23.59 -31.25
N ILE A 16 -8.91 24.27 -31.00
CA ILE A 16 -7.75 23.72 -30.29
C ILE A 16 -8.15 23.67 -28.81
N SER A 17 -8.53 22.48 -28.33
CA SER A 17 -8.69 22.22 -26.90
C SER A 17 -7.31 22.26 -26.26
N ALA A 18 -6.98 23.34 -25.55
CA ALA A 18 -5.79 23.39 -24.72
C ALA A 18 -6.00 22.43 -23.54
N CYS A 19 -5.36 21.25 -23.59
CA CYS A 19 -5.17 20.45 -22.39
C CYS A 19 -4.39 21.30 -21.38
N ALA A 20 -5.07 21.88 -20.41
CA ALA A 20 -4.42 22.48 -19.26
C ALA A 20 -3.69 21.37 -18.50
N THR A 21 -2.36 21.33 -18.60
CA THR A 21 -1.54 20.49 -17.74
C THR A 21 -1.75 20.98 -16.31
N MET A 22 -2.37 20.13 -15.49
CA MET A 22 -2.43 20.37 -14.04
C MET A 22 -1.00 20.59 -13.52
N PRO A 23 -0.76 21.58 -12.65
CA PRO A 23 0.56 21.72 -12.04
C PRO A 23 0.94 20.42 -11.37
N ALA A 24 2.15 19.94 -11.62
CA ALA A 24 2.68 18.76 -10.93
C ALA A 24 2.64 19.02 -9.43
N GLY A 25 2.13 18.05 -8.67
CA GLY A 25 2.19 18.07 -7.21
C GLY A 25 3.64 18.18 -6.71
N PRO A 26 3.84 18.39 -5.39
CA PRO A 26 5.17 18.36 -4.82
C PRO A 26 5.83 16.99 -5.09
N PRO A 27 7.18 16.96 -5.22
CA PRO A 27 7.88 15.72 -5.51
C PRO A 27 7.71 14.71 -4.37
N PRO A 28 7.79 13.40 -4.64
CA PRO A 28 7.82 12.36 -3.62
C PRO A 28 8.98 12.56 -2.64
N LEU A 29 8.79 12.11 -1.39
CA LEU A 29 9.81 12.19 -0.35
C LEU A 29 10.94 11.18 -0.61
N ALA A 30 12.18 11.63 -0.47
CA ALA A 30 13.36 10.76 -0.44
C ALA A 30 13.57 10.17 0.97
N ALA A 31 14.37 9.10 1.09
CA ALA A 31 14.64 8.46 2.38
C ALA A 31 15.14 9.43 3.47
N ALA A 32 15.94 10.43 3.09
CA ALA A 32 16.43 11.44 4.03
C ALA A 32 15.33 12.32 4.64
N ASP A 33 14.22 12.51 3.93
CA ASP A 33 13.11 13.35 4.39
C ASP A 33 12.32 12.70 5.53
N TYR A 34 12.42 11.37 5.68
CA TYR A 34 11.79 10.63 6.77
C TYR A 34 12.53 10.75 8.11
N THR A 35 13.76 11.27 8.13
CA THR A 35 14.60 11.35 9.33
C THR A 35 13.88 12.07 10.49
N ALA A 36 13.26 13.20 10.22
CA ALA A 36 12.53 13.96 11.24
C ALA A 36 11.28 13.22 11.74
N ILE A 37 10.56 12.52 10.85
CA ILE A 37 9.37 11.72 11.20
C ILE A 37 9.79 10.52 12.10
N LEU A 38 10.89 9.86 11.76
CA LEU A 38 11.39 8.72 12.51
C LEU A 38 11.97 9.12 13.87
N ALA A 39 12.53 10.32 13.98
CA ALA A 39 13.04 10.90 15.22
C ALA A 39 11.95 11.50 16.12
N ASP A 40 10.68 11.49 15.71
CA ASP A 40 9.57 12.07 16.49
C ASP A 40 9.52 11.45 17.90
N PRO A 41 9.55 12.27 18.98
CA PRO A 41 9.48 11.79 20.36
C PRO A 41 8.27 10.89 20.65
N ALA A 42 7.15 11.08 19.95
CA ALA A 42 5.96 10.24 20.07
C ALA A 42 6.21 8.77 19.70
N ARG A 43 7.27 8.47 18.92
CA ARG A 43 7.69 7.12 18.54
C ARG A 43 8.71 6.50 19.52
N GLN A 44 9.30 7.31 20.41
CA GLN A 44 10.33 6.87 21.38
C GLN A 44 9.70 6.27 22.63
N SER A 45 8.46 6.63 22.93
CA SER A 45 7.76 6.15 24.12
C SER A 45 6.76 5.06 23.75
N LYS A 46 6.67 4.06 24.63
CA LYS A 46 5.66 3.01 24.51
C LYS A 46 4.27 3.60 24.76
N LEU A 47 3.36 3.46 23.80
CA LEU A 47 1.97 3.82 23.97
C LEU A 47 1.26 2.84 24.92
N GLU A 48 0.19 3.30 25.55
CA GLU A 48 -0.67 2.44 26.36
C GLU A 48 -1.21 1.27 25.52
N GLY A 49 -1.14 0.06 26.08
CA GLY A 49 -1.53 -1.18 25.38
C GLY A 49 -0.52 -1.73 24.37
N PHE A 50 0.62 -1.04 24.14
CA PHE A 50 1.68 -1.53 23.25
C PHE A 50 2.78 -2.22 24.05
N THR A 51 3.46 -3.20 23.43
CA THR A 51 4.54 -3.96 24.07
C THR A 51 5.88 -3.24 24.04
N ALA A 52 6.09 -2.38 23.05
CA ALA A 52 7.33 -1.62 22.84
C ALA A 52 7.04 -0.26 22.19
N ALA A 53 8.01 0.63 22.19
CA ALA A 53 8.00 1.85 21.40
C ALA A 53 8.11 1.53 19.89
N ASP A 54 7.55 2.37 19.04
CA ASP A 54 7.59 2.17 17.59
C ASP A 54 9.01 2.09 17.03
N GLN A 55 9.95 2.91 17.52
CA GLN A 55 11.36 2.90 17.09
C GLN A 55 12.06 1.54 17.23
N THR A 56 11.56 0.66 18.08
CA THR A 56 12.20 -0.64 18.34
C THR A 56 12.33 -1.48 17.06
N ASP A 57 11.45 -1.29 16.09
CA ASP A 57 11.42 -2.07 14.85
C ASP A 57 12.05 -1.36 13.65
N ASP A 58 12.45 -0.09 13.76
CA ASP A 58 12.90 0.73 12.65
C ASP A 58 14.11 0.13 11.91
N ALA A 59 15.10 -0.37 12.65
CA ALA A 59 16.30 -0.96 12.05
C ALA A 59 16.01 -2.18 11.19
N ALA A 60 15.04 -3.01 11.59
CA ALA A 60 14.66 -4.20 10.87
C ALA A 60 13.70 -3.92 9.70
N ARG A 61 12.82 -2.93 9.85
CA ARG A 61 11.78 -2.62 8.87
C ARG A 61 12.18 -1.57 7.83
N LYS A 62 13.30 -0.86 8.07
CA LYS A 62 13.85 0.17 7.16
C LYS A 62 12.78 1.11 6.58
N PRO A 63 11.96 1.77 7.44
CA PRO A 63 10.77 2.49 6.98
C PRO A 63 11.07 3.65 6.03
N ALA A 64 12.19 4.34 6.20
CA ALA A 64 12.58 5.44 5.31
C ALA A 64 12.79 4.94 3.88
N GLU A 65 13.51 3.85 3.72
CA GLU A 65 13.82 3.25 2.42
C GLU A 65 12.58 2.61 1.79
N VAL A 66 11.75 1.91 2.58
CA VAL A 66 10.49 1.32 2.10
C VAL A 66 9.53 2.40 1.61
N LEU A 67 9.35 3.48 2.37
CA LEU A 67 8.41 4.53 2.00
C LEU A 67 8.96 5.47 0.91
N ALA A 68 10.28 5.65 0.81
CA ALA A 68 10.90 6.30 -0.34
C ALA A 68 10.69 5.49 -1.63
N PHE A 69 10.82 4.16 -1.55
CA PHE A 69 10.48 3.27 -2.67
C PHE A 69 8.99 3.37 -3.04
N ALA A 70 8.10 3.53 -2.07
CA ALA A 70 6.67 3.77 -2.31
C ALA A 70 6.38 5.13 -2.95
N ALA A 71 7.38 6.02 -3.01
CA ALA A 71 7.30 7.35 -3.61
C ALA A 71 6.10 8.18 -3.10
N LEU A 72 5.92 8.21 -1.76
CA LEU A 72 4.87 9.02 -1.14
C LEU A 72 5.18 10.51 -1.28
N GLY A 73 4.16 11.31 -1.55
CA GLY A 73 4.25 12.77 -1.63
C GLY A 73 3.27 13.47 -0.69
N PRO A 74 3.60 14.74 -0.29
CA PRO A 74 2.64 15.58 0.43
C PRO A 74 1.34 15.77 -0.37
N GLY A 75 0.20 15.52 0.28
CA GLY A 75 -1.12 15.63 -0.33
C GLY A 75 -1.67 14.34 -0.94
N ASP A 76 -0.90 13.25 -0.99
CA ASP A 76 -1.37 11.96 -1.49
C ASP A 76 -2.60 11.43 -0.73
N THR A 77 -3.48 10.76 -1.45
CA THR A 77 -4.48 9.87 -0.88
C THR A 77 -3.91 8.46 -0.86
N VAL A 78 -3.62 7.94 0.33
CA VAL A 78 -3.01 6.63 0.53
C VAL A 78 -4.02 5.68 1.17
N LEU A 79 -4.12 4.46 0.62
CA LEU A 79 -4.83 3.36 1.27
C LEU A 79 -3.78 2.35 1.78
N GLU A 80 -3.72 2.18 3.10
CA GLU A 80 -2.90 1.17 3.78
C GLU A 80 -3.79 -0.03 4.09
N MET A 81 -3.52 -1.15 3.43
CA MET A 81 -4.19 -2.41 3.69
C MET A 81 -3.52 -3.10 4.87
N GLU A 82 -4.33 -3.69 5.74
CA GLU A 82 -3.88 -4.41 6.93
C GLU A 82 -2.93 -3.57 7.81
N GLY A 83 -3.35 -2.37 8.15
CA GLY A 83 -2.52 -1.42 8.90
C GLY A 83 -2.03 -1.89 10.28
N GLY A 84 -2.39 -3.10 10.72
CA GLY A 84 -1.91 -3.75 11.93
C GLY A 84 -2.20 -2.93 13.18
N ARG A 85 -1.13 -2.50 13.88
CA ARG A 85 -1.22 -1.61 15.04
C ARG A 85 -0.88 -0.16 14.72
N GLY A 86 -0.88 0.20 13.43
CA GLY A 86 -0.68 1.58 12.97
C GLY A 86 0.79 2.05 13.00
N TRP A 87 1.75 1.14 12.95
CA TRP A 87 3.17 1.49 12.95
C TRP A 87 3.57 2.24 11.69
N PHE A 88 3.23 1.72 10.50
CA PHE A 88 3.39 2.41 9.23
C PHE A 88 2.38 3.55 9.07
N SER A 89 1.12 3.37 9.53
CA SER A 89 0.08 4.41 9.46
C SER A 89 0.55 5.74 10.05
N TYR A 90 1.29 5.69 11.18
CA TYR A 90 1.87 6.90 11.79
C TYR A 90 2.82 7.62 10.83
N ILE A 91 3.77 6.88 10.24
CA ILE A 91 4.79 7.45 9.36
C ILE A 91 4.15 7.97 8.08
N ILE A 92 3.23 7.21 7.49
CA ILE A 92 2.48 7.58 6.28
C ILE A 92 1.67 8.86 6.54
N SER A 93 0.91 8.92 7.65
CA SER A 93 0.12 10.10 8.03
C SER A 93 0.95 11.38 8.10
N LYS A 94 2.16 11.30 8.68
CA LYS A 94 3.09 12.42 8.75
C LYS A 94 3.69 12.76 7.39
N ALA A 95 4.07 11.77 6.60
CA ALA A 95 4.70 11.94 5.29
C ALA A 95 3.78 12.65 4.28
N ILE A 96 2.51 12.23 4.20
CA ILE A 96 1.54 12.84 3.28
C ILE A 96 1.04 14.22 3.78
N GLY A 97 1.30 14.54 5.04
CA GLY A 97 0.99 15.85 5.63
C GLY A 97 -0.50 16.14 5.81
N PRO A 98 -0.84 17.37 6.23
CA PRO A 98 -2.22 17.71 6.64
C PRO A 98 -3.22 17.79 5.49
N THR A 99 -2.77 17.92 4.25
CA THR A 99 -3.62 17.92 3.04
C THR A 99 -3.80 16.55 2.44
N GLY A 100 -2.94 15.57 2.81
CA GLY A 100 -3.06 14.19 2.42
C GLY A 100 -4.18 13.46 3.17
N LYS A 101 -4.58 12.31 2.64
CA LYS A 101 -5.63 11.45 3.24
C LYS A 101 -5.09 10.04 3.40
N LEU A 102 -5.18 9.49 4.60
CA LEU A 102 -4.86 8.10 4.88
C LEU A 102 -6.14 7.32 5.12
N ILE A 103 -6.37 6.28 4.34
CA ILE A 103 -7.42 5.29 4.58
C ILE A 103 -6.71 4.05 5.10
N VAL A 104 -6.95 3.68 6.36
CA VAL A 104 -6.43 2.45 6.94
C VAL A 104 -7.52 1.40 6.88
N GLN A 105 -7.21 0.25 6.30
CA GLN A 105 -8.10 -0.89 6.23
C GLN A 105 -7.51 -2.05 7.02
N TYR A 106 -8.34 -2.78 7.75
CA TYR A 106 -8.05 -4.11 8.27
C TYR A 106 -9.33 -4.94 8.43
N PRO A 107 -9.25 -6.28 8.31
CA PRO A 107 -10.40 -7.15 8.54
C PRO A 107 -10.88 -7.11 10.00
N ALA A 108 -12.18 -7.26 10.20
CA ALA A 108 -12.77 -7.28 11.55
C ALA A 108 -12.24 -8.43 12.42
N GLU A 109 -11.77 -9.50 11.80
CA GLU A 109 -11.11 -10.65 12.42
C GLU A 109 -9.79 -10.27 13.12
N PHE A 110 -9.19 -9.14 12.72
CA PHE A 110 -7.97 -8.59 13.32
C PHE A 110 -8.29 -7.54 14.40
N ALA A 111 -9.18 -7.92 15.33
CA ALA A 111 -9.68 -7.05 16.41
C ALA A 111 -8.57 -6.43 17.28
N TYR A 112 -7.35 -6.96 17.26
CA TYR A 112 -6.19 -6.37 17.95
C TYR A 112 -5.85 -4.96 17.43
N GLY A 113 -6.25 -4.62 16.21
CA GLY A 113 -6.13 -3.27 15.65
C GLY A 113 -6.98 -2.23 16.36
N ASP A 114 -8.17 -2.61 16.84
CA ASP A 114 -9.17 -1.68 17.39
C ASP A 114 -8.61 -0.82 18.53
N ALA A 115 -8.06 -1.47 19.55
CA ALA A 115 -7.49 -0.77 20.71
C ALA A 115 -6.27 0.07 20.31
N ALA A 116 -5.43 -0.45 19.40
CA ALA A 116 -4.25 0.25 18.93
C ALA A 116 -4.60 1.54 18.18
N TYR A 117 -5.54 1.47 17.24
CA TYR A 117 -5.99 2.66 16.50
C TYR A 117 -6.73 3.66 17.39
N LYS A 118 -7.57 3.17 18.32
CA LYS A 118 -8.18 4.06 19.31
C LYS A 118 -7.13 4.85 20.09
N THR A 119 -6.10 4.17 20.61
CA THR A 119 -5.00 4.82 21.34
C THR A 119 -4.28 5.87 20.48
N ARG A 120 -3.97 5.55 19.21
CA ARG A 120 -3.29 6.48 18.30
C ARG A 120 -4.15 7.69 17.94
N VAL A 121 -5.43 7.47 17.69
CA VAL A 121 -6.39 8.55 17.38
C VAL A 121 -6.57 9.46 18.60
N ASP A 122 -6.79 8.90 19.79
CA ASP A 122 -6.92 9.68 21.03
C ASP A 122 -5.66 10.49 21.35
N ALA A 123 -4.48 9.97 20.98
CA ALA A 123 -3.21 10.67 21.11
C ALA A 123 -2.94 11.70 19.98
N GLY A 124 -3.87 11.90 19.04
CA GLY A 124 -3.70 12.83 17.92
C GLY A 124 -2.62 12.43 16.90
N GLN A 125 -2.23 11.16 16.87
CA GLN A 125 -1.16 10.68 16.00
C GLN A 125 -1.57 10.51 14.55
N LEU A 126 -2.88 10.40 14.27
CA LEU A 126 -3.44 10.09 12.94
C LEU A 126 -4.51 11.12 12.54
N PRO A 127 -4.16 12.43 12.45
CA PRO A 127 -5.17 13.50 12.27
C PRO A 127 -5.85 13.50 10.89
N ASN A 128 -5.24 12.87 9.90
CA ASN A 128 -5.70 12.79 8.51
C ASN A 128 -6.13 11.37 8.10
N ALA A 129 -6.33 10.46 9.09
CA ALA A 129 -6.66 9.07 8.83
C ALA A 129 -8.15 8.77 9.03
N THR A 130 -8.69 7.90 8.18
CA THR A 130 -9.98 7.22 8.33
C THR A 130 -9.72 5.73 8.50
N ILE A 131 -10.24 5.14 9.58
CA ILE A 131 -10.07 3.72 9.87
C ILE A 131 -11.30 2.96 9.38
N THR A 132 -11.08 1.93 8.56
CA THR A 132 -12.13 1.12 7.96
C THR A 132 -11.96 -0.36 8.30
N LYS A 133 -13.07 -1.06 8.50
CA LYS A 133 -13.09 -2.50 8.71
C LYS A 133 -13.80 -3.16 7.55
N SER A 134 -13.07 -3.93 6.77
CA SER A 134 -13.61 -4.68 5.64
C SER A 134 -12.68 -5.85 5.31
N HIS A 135 -13.18 -6.84 4.60
CA HIS A 135 -12.30 -7.82 3.97
C HIS A 135 -11.46 -7.15 2.88
N PHE A 136 -10.39 -7.82 2.46
CA PHE A 136 -9.44 -7.27 1.47
C PHE A 136 -10.07 -7.06 0.09
N ASP A 137 -11.15 -7.78 -0.23
CA ASP A 137 -11.91 -7.65 -1.48
C ASP A 137 -13.10 -6.68 -1.39
N GLN A 138 -13.12 -5.81 -0.36
CA GLN A 138 -14.18 -4.82 -0.10
C GLN A 138 -13.59 -3.50 0.41
N LEU A 139 -12.66 -2.93 -0.34
CA LEU A 139 -11.97 -1.71 0.05
C LEU A 139 -12.91 -0.50 0.08
N ALA A 140 -12.94 0.20 1.21
CA ALA A 140 -13.82 1.35 1.45
C ALA A 140 -13.25 2.65 0.84
N ALA A 141 -12.96 2.63 -0.45
CA ALA A 141 -12.52 3.78 -1.23
C ALA A 141 -13.30 3.82 -2.55
N ALA A 142 -13.57 5.02 -3.05
CA ALA A 142 -14.24 5.20 -4.35
C ALA A 142 -13.31 4.79 -5.51
N ASP A 143 -13.90 4.45 -6.65
CA ASP A 143 -13.16 4.11 -7.86
C ASP A 143 -12.24 5.28 -8.26
N GLY A 144 -10.99 4.97 -8.59
CA GLY A 144 -10.04 5.95 -9.08
C GLY A 144 -9.78 7.13 -8.12
N SER A 145 -9.84 6.91 -6.80
CA SER A 145 -9.69 7.98 -5.80
C SER A 145 -8.37 7.97 -5.04
N VAL A 146 -7.59 6.88 -5.14
CA VAL A 146 -6.40 6.63 -4.35
C VAL A 146 -5.13 6.79 -5.21
N ASP A 147 -4.15 7.54 -4.72
CA ASP A 147 -2.85 7.71 -5.40
C ASP A 147 -1.95 6.49 -5.18
N LYS A 148 -1.94 5.97 -3.95
CA LYS A 148 -1.09 4.85 -3.54
C LYS A 148 -1.88 3.84 -2.71
N VAL A 149 -1.75 2.55 -3.02
CA VAL A 149 -2.15 1.45 -2.15
C VAL A 149 -0.90 0.79 -1.60
N LEU A 150 -0.77 0.68 -0.29
CA LEU A 150 0.32 0.00 0.39
C LEU A 150 -0.22 -1.24 1.11
N TRP A 151 0.37 -2.40 0.84
CA TRP A 151 0.10 -3.64 1.56
C TRP A 151 1.40 -4.23 2.04
N ILE A 152 1.71 -3.96 3.30
CA ILE A 152 3.04 -4.20 3.88
C ILE A 152 2.95 -5.33 4.90
N LEU A 153 3.68 -6.41 4.66
CA LEU A 153 3.70 -7.66 5.43
C LEU A 153 2.33 -8.37 5.47
N GLY A 154 1.50 -8.16 4.46
CA GLY A 154 0.13 -8.62 4.45
C GLY A 154 -0.35 -9.38 3.22
N PRO A 155 0.24 -9.28 2.03
CA PRO A 155 -0.28 -9.96 0.83
C PRO A 155 -0.58 -11.44 1.01
N HIS A 156 0.17 -12.18 1.84
CA HIS A 156 -0.10 -13.60 2.13
C HIS A 156 -1.46 -13.83 2.81
N GLU A 157 -1.97 -12.84 3.55
CA GLU A 157 -3.18 -12.98 4.36
C GLU A 157 -4.45 -13.19 3.51
N VAL A 158 -4.46 -12.80 2.24
CA VAL A 158 -5.62 -13.08 1.37
C VAL A 158 -5.75 -14.58 1.03
N TRP A 159 -4.67 -15.34 1.18
CA TRP A 159 -4.68 -16.81 1.05
C TRP A 159 -4.72 -17.53 2.41
N PHE A 160 -4.59 -16.79 3.50
CA PHE A 160 -4.73 -17.31 4.85
C PHE A 160 -6.21 -17.40 5.25
N VAL A 161 -6.58 -18.47 5.93
CA VAL A 161 -7.93 -18.65 6.47
C VAL A 161 -7.82 -18.74 7.98
N PRO A 162 -8.15 -17.66 8.70
CA PRO A 162 -8.20 -17.69 10.16
C PRO A 162 -9.16 -18.76 10.64
N LYS A 163 -8.85 -19.34 11.82
CA LYS A 163 -9.72 -20.35 12.44
C LYS A 163 -11.15 -19.81 12.58
N ASP A 164 -12.13 -20.66 12.30
CA ASP A 164 -13.57 -20.37 12.41
C ASP A 164 -14.07 -19.24 11.46
N THR A 165 -13.35 -18.97 10.36
CA THR A 165 -13.75 -18.01 9.31
C THR A 165 -13.80 -18.66 7.93
N GLN A 166 -14.26 -17.89 6.93
CA GLN A 166 -14.23 -18.29 5.51
C GLN A 166 -13.05 -17.68 4.76
N GLY A 167 -12.11 -17.02 5.46
CA GLY A 167 -11.01 -16.25 4.89
C GLY A 167 -11.25 -14.74 4.97
N LEU A 168 -10.28 -13.98 4.50
CA LEU A 168 -10.24 -12.53 4.64
C LEU A 168 -10.52 -11.78 3.33
N GLY A 169 -10.96 -12.51 2.30
CA GLY A 169 -11.28 -12.02 0.97
C GLY A 169 -10.92 -13.04 -0.11
N ASP A 170 -11.46 -12.86 -1.29
CA ASP A 170 -11.09 -13.62 -2.50
C ASP A 170 -9.85 -12.97 -3.14
N PRO A 171 -8.77 -13.73 -3.42
CA PRO A 171 -7.55 -13.14 -3.98
C PRO A 171 -7.77 -12.38 -5.29
N ALA A 172 -8.51 -12.95 -6.24
CA ALA A 172 -8.73 -12.30 -7.54
C ALA A 172 -9.54 -11.00 -7.39
N LYS A 173 -10.57 -11.02 -6.54
CA LYS A 173 -11.37 -9.82 -6.24
C LYS A 173 -10.56 -8.78 -5.48
N THR A 174 -9.69 -9.19 -4.55
CA THR A 174 -8.82 -8.27 -3.79
C THR A 174 -7.92 -7.48 -4.73
N PHE A 175 -7.20 -8.14 -5.63
CA PHE A 175 -6.32 -7.43 -6.56
C PHE A 175 -7.11 -6.59 -7.58
N ALA A 176 -8.30 -7.05 -8.00
CA ALA A 176 -9.20 -6.24 -8.82
C ALA A 176 -9.70 -5.00 -8.06
N ASP A 177 -9.97 -5.12 -6.76
CA ASP A 177 -10.41 -4.01 -5.91
C ASP A 177 -9.28 -2.99 -5.68
N ILE A 178 -8.03 -3.46 -5.48
CA ILE A 178 -6.84 -2.60 -5.48
C ILE A 178 -6.76 -1.80 -6.79
N ALA A 179 -6.89 -2.46 -7.94
CA ALA A 179 -6.86 -1.79 -9.23
C ALA A 179 -8.05 -0.82 -9.40
N ARG A 180 -9.24 -1.14 -8.88
CA ARG A 180 -10.42 -0.29 -8.92
C ARG A 180 -10.21 1.04 -8.21
N VAL A 181 -9.72 1.00 -6.96
CA VAL A 181 -9.57 2.20 -6.13
C VAL A 181 -8.44 3.10 -6.58
N LEU A 182 -7.40 2.57 -7.22
CA LEU A 182 -6.28 3.36 -7.74
C LEU A 182 -6.73 4.31 -8.86
N LYS A 183 -6.22 5.53 -8.84
CA LYS A 183 -6.29 6.46 -9.97
C LYS A 183 -5.55 5.89 -11.18
N PRO A 184 -5.88 6.31 -12.41
CA PRO A 184 -4.99 6.12 -13.56
C PRO A 184 -3.59 6.67 -13.22
N GLY A 185 -2.53 5.88 -13.41
CA GLY A 185 -1.17 6.21 -13.00
C GLY A 185 -0.87 6.05 -11.50
N GLY A 186 -1.86 5.71 -10.68
CA GLY A 186 -1.67 5.37 -9.27
C GLY A 186 -0.89 4.07 -9.09
N GLU A 187 -0.28 3.86 -7.92
CA GLU A 187 0.64 2.76 -7.70
C GLU A 187 0.23 1.86 -6.53
N PHE A 188 0.48 0.56 -6.70
CA PHE A 188 0.36 -0.45 -5.66
C PHE A 188 1.74 -0.91 -5.22
N ILE A 189 1.99 -0.86 -3.91
CA ILE A 189 3.22 -1.30 -3.26
C ILE A 189 2.90 -2.54 -2.44
N ALA A 190 3.52 -3.67 -2.81
CA ALA A 190 3.37 -4.94 -2.13
C ALA A 190 4.69 -5.36 -1.50
N MET A 191 4.67 -5.64 -0.21
CA MET A 191 5.81 -6.13 0.56
C MET A 191 5.38 -7.30 1.43
N ASP A 192 6.12 -8.41 1.40
CA ASP A 192 5.81 -9.54 2.26
C ASP A 192 7.00 -10.46 2.48
N HIS A 193 6.88 -11.39 3.42
CA HIS A 193 7.80 -12.47 3.69
C HIS A 193 7.82 -13.46 2.53
N SER A 194 8.99 -13.64 1.90
CA SER A 194 9.16 -14.58 0.79
C SER A 194 9.00 -16.04 1.25
N ALA A 195 8.21 -16.82 0.54
CA ALA A 195 8.20 -18.27 0.65
C ALA A 195 9.19 -18.90 -0.36
N VAL A 196 9.42 -20.21 -0.23
CA VAL A 196 10.15 -20.99 -1.23
C VAL A 196 9.40 -20.95 -2.56
N VAL A 197 10.13 -20.69 -3.64
CA VAL A 197 9.58 -20.61 -5.00
C VAL A 197 8.83 -21.91 -5.37
N GLY A 198 7.64 -21.75 -5.95
CA GLY A 198 6.77 -22.85 -6.34
C GLY A 198 5.89 -23.41 -5.21
N THR A 199 5.99 -22.88 -3.98
CA THR A 199 5.09 -23.30 -2.90
C THR A 199 3.67 -22.79 -3.18
N PRO A 200 2.63 -23.65 -3.09
CA PRO A 200 1.25 -23.21 -3.28
C PRO A 200 0.87 -22.11 -2.27
N ALA A 201 0.25 -21.03 -2.75
CA ALA A 201 -0.06 -19.83 -1.96
C ALA A 201 -0.77 -20.14 -0.64
N LYS A 202 -1.86 -20.92 -0.70
CA LYS A 202 -2.63 -21.30 0.49
C LYS A 202 -1.79 -22.09 1.49
N THR A 203 -0.90 -22.96 1.01
CA THR A 203 -0.04 -23.77 1.89
C THR A 203 0.95 -22.87 2.63
N SER A 204 1.71 -22.03 1.94
CA SER A 204 2.70 -21.16 2.59
C SER A 204 2.05 -20.10 3.49
N ALA A 205 0.95 -19.52 3.07
CA ALA A 205 0.20 -18.56 3.89
C ALA A 205 -0.30 -19.22 5.20
N GLN A 206 -0.95 -20.39 5.09
CA GLN A 206 -1.56 -21.07 6.23
C GLN A 206 -0.54 -21.63 7.23
N THR A 207 0.61 -22.09 6.76
CA THR A 207 1.57 -22.80 7.62
C THR A 207 2.72 -21.94 8.09
N LEU A 208 3.13 -20.95 7.25
CA LEU A 208 4.33 -20.17 7.48
C LEU A 208 4.11 -18.65 7.55
N HIS A 209 2.91 -18.13 7.24
CA HIS A 209 2.70 -16.68 7.04
C HIS A 209 3.73 -16.08 6.08
N ARG A 210 3.84 -16.71 4.90
CA ARG A 210 4.73 -16.33 3.80
C ARG A 210 4.00 -16.51 2.48
N ILE A 211 4.50 -15.87 1.44
CA ILE A 211 3.98 -16.05 0.08
C ILE A 211 5.13 -16.14 -0.91
N ASP A 212 5.04 -17.05 -1.89
CA ASP A 212 5.92 -16.99 -3.06
C ASP A 212 5.61 -15.68 -3.82
N PRO A 213 6.61 -14.81 -4.02
CA PRO A 213 6.43 -13.53 -4.72
C PRO A 213 5.74 -13.65 -6.07
N GLN A 214 5.87 -14.80 -6.75
CA GLN A 214 5.24 -15.03 -8.04
C GLN A 214 3.71 -14.99 -7.98
N HIS A 215 3.10 -15.45 -6.88
CA HIS A 215 1.64 -15.38 -6.72
C HIS A 215 1.13 -13.93 -6.68
N VAL A 216 1.88 -13.01 -6.06
CA VAL A 216 1.55 -11.59 -6.02
C VAL A 216 1.71 -10.94 -7.40
N LEU A 217 2.81 -11.28 -8.10
CA LEU A 217 3.04 -10.80 -9.47
C LEU A 217 1.92 -11.24 -10.43
N ASP A 218 1.52 -12.49 -10.36
CA ASP A 218 0.47 -13.04 -11.23
C ASP A 218 -0.90 -12.46 -10.92
N ALA A 219 -1.25 -12.33 -9.63
CA ALA A 219 -2.52 -11.76 -9.21
C ALA A 219 -2.64 -10.26 -9.58
N ALA A 220 -1.58 -9.47 -9.37
CA ALA A 220 -1.53 -8.07 -9.77
C ALA A 220 -1.67 -7.90 -11.28
N ARG A 221 -0.96 -8.72 -12.06
CA ARG A 221 -1.05 -8.71 -13.53
C ARG A 221 -2.45 -9.10 -14.01
N ALA A 222 -3.06 -10.13 -13.41
CA ALA A 222 -4.42 -10.56 -13.75
C ALA A 222 -5.46 -9.46 -13.49
N ALA A 223 -5.21 -8.59 -12.51
CA ALA A 223 -6.03 -7.41 -12.21
C ALA A 223 -5.74 -6.19 -13.12
N GLY A 224 -4.83 -6.32 -14.09
CA GLY A 224 -4.48 -5.25 -15.02
C GLY A 224 -3.43 -4.26 -14.49
N LEU A 225 -2.81 -4.56 -13.35
CA LEU A 225 -1.68 -3.77 -12.85
C LEU A 225 -0.39 -4.15 -13.58
N VAL A 226 0.44 -3.14 -13.88
CA VAL A 226 1.72 -3.31 -14.58
C VAL A 226 2.84 -3.30 -13.56
N TYR A 227 3.65 -4.34 -13.54
CA TYR A 227 4.86 -4.39 -12.73
C TYR A 227 5.86 -3.30 -13.18
N VAL A 228 6.35 -2.52 -12.24
CA VAL A 228 7.31 -1.44 -12.49
C VAL A 228 8.73 -1.88 -12.09
N GLU A 229 8.91 -2.22 -10.81
CA GLU A 229 10.23 -2.58 -10.29
C GLU A 229 10.13 -3.32 -8.95
N LYS A 230 11.28 -3.86 -8.51
CA LYS A 230 11.47 -4.40 -7.16
C LYS A 230 12.59 -3.65 -6.43
N SER A 231 12.60 -3.77 -5.11
CA SER A 231 13.73 -3.38 -4.28
C SER A 231 14.21 -4.57 -3.45
N ASP A 232 15.52 -4.73 -3.35
CA ASP A 232 16.16 -5.78 -2.57
C ASP A 232 16.61 -5.28 -1.17
N ILE A 233 16.13 -4.11 -0.72
CA ILE A 233 16.52 -3.50 0.57
C ILE A 233 16.19 -4.36 1.79
N LEU A 234 15.21 -5.26 1.67
CA LEU A 234 14.79 -6.20 2.71
C LEU A 234 15.11 -7.66 2.36
N ALA A 235 15.88 -7.90 1.30
CA ALA A 235 16.31 -9.24 0.96
C ALA A 235 17.27 -9.79 2.01
N ASN A 236 17.06 -11.04 2.40
CA ASN A 236 17.95 -11.78 3.28
C ASN A 236 18.24 -13.17 2.69
N PRO A 237 19.37 -13.35 1.99
CA PRO A 237 19.70 -14.63 1.37
C PRO A 237 20.01 -15.76 2.38
N ASP A 238 20.23 -15.41 3.66
CA ASP A 238 20.52 -16.39 4.72
C ASP A 238 19.23 -17.01 5.29
N ASP A 239 18.05 -16.46 4.96
CA ASP A 239 16.75 -17.03 5.31
C ASP A 239 16.38 -18.14 4.32
N ASP A 240 16.35 -19.39 4.78
CA ASP A 240 15.95 -20.56 3.99
C ASP A 240 14.45 -20.60 3.66
N ARG A 241 13.66 -19.65 4.23
CA ARG A 241 12.21 -19.50 4.05
C ARG A 241 11.38 -20.70 4.55
N ALA A 242 11.98 -21.58 5.33
CA ALA A 242 11.34 -22.79 5.84
C ALA A 242 10.62 -22.60 7.18
N LYS A 243 10.83 -21.45 7.84
CA LYS A 243 10.23 -21.15 9.14
C LYS A 243 9.29 -19.94 9.06
N SER A 244 8.34 -19.91 10.01
CA SER A 244 7.45 -18.74 10.16
C SER A 244 8.25 -17.48 10.58
N PRO A 245 7.87 -16.27 10.12
CA PRO A 245 8.42 -14.99 10.55
C PRO A 245 8.31 -14.74 12.07
N PHE A 246 7.45 -15.49 12.74
CA PHE A 246 7.26 -15.40 14.19
C PHE A 246 8.22 -16.27 14.99
N SER A 247 9.04 -17.12 14.34
CA SER A 247 10.08 -17.92 14.99
C SER A 247 11.09 -17.03 15.68
N PRO A 248 11.47 -17.27 16.95
CA PRO A 248 12.33 -16.35 17.73
C PRO A 248 13.68 -16.08 17.08
N ASP A 249 14.28 -17.07 16.43
CA ASP A 249 15.57 -17.02 15.75
C ASP A 249 15.53 -16.29 14.40
N LEU A 250 14.33 -16.09 13.83
CA LEU A 250 14.17 -15.48 12.53
C LEU A 250 13.35 -14.16 12.57
N ARG A 251 12.75 -13.88 13.72
CA ARG A 251 11.91 -12.69 13.87
C ARG A 251 12.66 -11.42 13.48
N ARG A 252 12.10 -10.64 12.55
CA ARG A 252 12.67 -9.42 11.96
C ARG A 252 13.89 -9.65 11.05
N HIS A 253 14.20 -10.90 10.72
CA HIS A 253 15.34 -11.27 9.86
C HIS A 253 14.91 -12.13 8.66
N THR A 254 13.63 -12.16 8.33
CA THR A 254 13.13 -12.89 7.17
C THR A 254 13.56 -12.25 5.87
N ASP A 255 13.72 -13.06 4.82
CA ASP A 255 13.75 -12.57 3.46
C ASP A 255 12.39 -12.00 3.06
N GLN A 256 12.39 -10.80 2.46
CA GLN A 256 11.18 -10.10 2.06
C GLN A 256 11.35 -9.53 0.66
N PHE A 257 10.29 -9.64 -0.13
CA PHE A 257 10.20 -8.90 -1.39
C PHE A 257 9.50 -7.56 -1.19
N LEU A 258 9.85 -6.60 -2.04
CA LEU A 258 9.21 -5.31 -2.13
C LEU A 258 9.01 -4.96 -3.61
N PHE A 259 7.74 -4.88 -4.03
CA PHE A 259 7.34 -4.64 -5.42
C PHE A 259 6.55 -3.36 -5.57
N ARG A 260 6.69 -2.72 -6.72
CA ARG A 260 5.88 -1.60 -7.18
C ARG A 260 5.19 -1.96 -8.49
N PHE A 261 3.89 -1.67 -8.54
CA PHE A 261 3.04 -1.80 -9.71
C PHE A 261 2.39 -0.47 -10.00
N SER A 262 2.01 -0.22 -11.26
CA SER A 262 1.21 0.94 -11.65
C SER A 262 -0.11 0.51 -12.29
N LYS A 263 -1.16 1.32 -12.08
CA LYS A 263 -2.39 1.22 -12.87
C LYS A 263 -2.19 1.99 -14.17
N PRO A 264 -2.37 1.37 -15.36
CA PRO A 264 -2.34 2.09 -16.63
C PRO A 264 -3.29 3.30 -16.66
N GLY A 265 -2.92 4.33 -17.45
CA GLY A 265 -3.74 5.53 -17.66
C GLY A 265 -4.92 5.32 -18.61
#